data_db5113d45a5eccc89fc57f31f592afac
#
_entry.id   db5113d45a5eccc89fc57f31f592afac
#
_cell.length_a   1.000
_cell.length_b   1.000
_cell.length_c   1.000
_cell.angle_alpha   90.00
_cell.angle_beta   90.00
_cell.angle_gamma   90.00
#
_symmetry.space_group_name_H-M   'P 1'
#
loop_
_entity.id
_entity.type
_entity.pdbx_description
1 polymer ?
#
loop_
_entity_poly.entity_id
_entity_poly.type
_entity_poly.pdbx_seq_one_letter_code
_entity_poly.pdbx_strand_id
1 'polypeptide(L)' 'MRSISGKELCRHLERQGWVLNRSKGSHFMYEKEGFPLLVVPVHGSKPLRIGTLKGLLRDAGLTEADLDAA' A
#
# COMPACT_ATOMS: atom_id res chain seq x y z
N MET A 1 0.72 -9.76 12.56
CA MET A 1 1.02 -9.08 11.28
C MET A 1 2.19 -8.12 11.46
N ARG A 2 3.08 -8.11 10.50
CA ARG A 2 4.22 -7.20 10.49
C ARG A 2 3.75 -5.75 10.37
N SER A 3 4.42 -4.85 11.09
CA SER A 3 4.16 -3.42 11.01
C SER A 3 4.99 -2.81 9.88
N ILE A 4 4.36 -2.07 8.98
CA ILE A 4 5.07 -1.37 7.91
C ILE A 4 4.53 0.05 7.76
N SER A 5 5.37 0.94 7.24
CA SER A 5 4.95 2.30 6.96
C SER A 5 4.21 2.37 5.62
N GLY A 6 3.48 3.47 5.41
CA GLY A 6 2.85 3.70 4.11
C GLY A 6 3.86 3.75 2.98
N LYS A 7 5.04 4.32 3.25
CA LYS A 7 6.12 4.40 2.26
C LYS A 7 6.61 3.02 1.86
N GLU A 8 6.75 2.11 2.83
CA GLU A 8 7.15 0.73 2.54
C GLU A 8 6.07 0.01 1.71
N LEU A 9 4.80 0.21 2.08
CA LEU A 9 3.71 -0.39 1.32
C LEU A 9 3.71 0.11 -0.13
N CYS A 10 3.94 1.40 -0.35
CA CYS A 10 4.02 1.94 -1.70
C CYS A 10 5.08 1.23 -2.54
N ARG A 11 6.24 0.95 -1.95
CA ARG A 11 7.29 0.21 -2.66
C ARG A 11 6.86 -1.20 -3.02
N HIS A 12 6.17 -1.88 -2.11
CA HIS A 12 5.65 -3.22 -2.40
C HIS A 12 4.62 -3.18 -3.52
N LEU A 13 3.73 -2.19 -3.51
CA LEU A 13 2.73 -2.04 -4.55
C LEU A 13 3.39 -1.82 -5.91
N GLU A 14 4.40 -0.97 -5.98
CA GLU A 14 5.10 -0.69 -7.23
C GLU A 14 5.77 -1.94 -7.78
N ARG A 15 6.31 -2.79 -6.93
CA ARG A 15 6.88 -4.08 -7.36
C ARG A 15 5.82 -5.01 -7.91
N GLN A 16 4.59 -4.88 -7.46
CA GLN A 16 3.46 -5.69 -7.92
C GLN A 16 2.77 -5.12 -9.15
N GLY A 17 3.32 -4.05 -9.71
CA GLY A 17 2.77 -3.47 -10.93
C GLY A 17 1.78 -2.33 -10.71
N TRP A 18 1.61 -1.88 -9.46
CA TRP A 18 0.77 -0.72 -9.17
C TRP A 18 1.48 0.56 -9.60
N VAL A 19 0.73 1.50 -10.14
CA VAL A 19 1.25 2.76 -10.66
C VAL A 19 0.69 3.91 -9.83
N LEU A 20 1.58 4.81 -9.43
CA LEU A 20 1.16 6.01 -8.71
C LEU A 20 0.37 6.90 -9.67
N ASN A 21 -0.91 7.10 -9.36
CA ASN A 21 -1.79 7.98 -10.12
C ASN A 21 -1.50 9.43 -9.76
N ARG A 22 -1.57 9.73 -8.46
CA ARG A 22 -1.25 11.06 -7.95
C ARG A 22 -1.07 11.00 -6.44
N SER A 23 -0.48 12.05 -5.89
CA SER A 23 -0.41 12.23 -4.46
C SER A 23 -1.08 13.54 -4.09
N LYS A 24 -1.75 13.57 -2.95
CA LYS A 24 -2.38 14.77 -2.43
C LYS A 24 -2.08 14.85 -0.94
N GLY A 25 -1.23 15.77 -0.55
CA GLY A 25 -0.74 15.83 0.81
C GLY A 25 -0.05 14.53 1.17
N SER A 26 -0.53 13.87 2.22
CA SER A 26 0.03 12.61 2.69
C SER A 26 -0.66 11.38 2.09
N HIS A 27 -1.56 11.56 1.13
CA HIS A 27 -2.27 10.44 0.51
C HIS A 27 -1.71 10.14 -0.86
N PHE A 28 -1.20 8.92 -1.05
CA PHE A 28 -0.67 8.44 -2.32
C PHE A 28 -1.69 7.50 -2.96
N MET A 29 -2.11 7.83 -4.17
CA MET A 29 -3.16 7.08 -4.86
C MET A 29 -2.54 6.20 -5.93
N TYR A 30 -2.74 4.88 -5.77
CA TYR A 30 -2.21 3.88 -6.69
C TYR A 30 -3.32 3.20 -7.46
N GLU A 31 -3.05 2.88 -8.71
CA GLU A 31 -4.00 2.18 -9.56
C GLU A 31 -3.36 1.00 -10.24
N LYS A 32 -4.18 0.00 -10.52
CA LYS A 32 -3.81 -1.18 -11.28
C LYS A 32 -5.05 -1.70 -11.97
N GLU A 33 -4.94 -2.05 -13.24
CA GLU A 33 -6.06 -2.54 -14.02
C GLU A 33 -6.69 -3.76 -13.34
N GLY A 34 -8.02 -3.75 -13.24
CA GLY A 34 -8.76 -4.84 -12.60
C GLY A 34 -8.90 -4.73 -11.09
N PHE A 35 -8.37 -3.65 -10.50
CA PHE A 35 -8.39 -3.47 -9.04
C PHE A 35 -8.96 -2.09 -8.69
N PRO A 36 -9.51 -1.95 -7.47
CA PRO A 36 -9.96 -0.64 -7.03
C PRO A 36 -8.79 0.30 -6.77
N LEU A 37 -9.03 1.59 -6.80
CA LEU A 37 -8.02 2.60 -6.47
C LEU A 37 -7.62 2.44 -5.01
N LEU A 38 -6.32 2.45 -4.74
CA LEU A 38 -5.79 2.39 -3.38
C LEU A 38 -5.34 3.77 -2.95
N VAL A 39 -5.73 4.17 -1.75
CA VAL A 39 -5.26 5.41 -1.14
C VAL A 39 -4.41 5.03 0.07
N VAL A 40 -3.12 5.27 -0.04
CA VAL A 40 -2.16 4.90 1.00
C VAL A 40 -1.74 6.14 1.78
N PRO A 41 -2.04 6.20 3.09
CA PRO A 41 -1.56 7.31 3.90
C PRO A 41 -0.06 7.17 4.14
N VAL A 42 0.69 8.23 3.86
CA VAL A 42 2.14 8.25 4.04
C VAL A 42 2.51 9.41 4.95
N HIS A 43 2.86 9.09 6.18
CA HIS A 43 3.25 10.08 7.20
C HIS A 43 4.69 9.79 7.63
N GLY A 44 5.64 10.20 6.80
CA GLY A 44 7.05 9.91 7.06
C GLY A 44 7.27 8.41 7.17
N SER A 45 7.90 7.98 8.25
CA SER A 45 8.17 6.56 8.48
C SER A 45 7.18 5.91 9.45
N LYS A 46 6.09 6.60 9.78
CA LYS A 46 5.10 6.05 10.72
C LYS A 46 4.44 4.79 10.16
N PRO A 47 4.29 3.75 10.99
CA PRO A 47 3.61 2.54 10.57
C PRO A 47 2.13 2.80 10.26
N LEU A 48 1.60 2.06 9.31
CA LEU A 48 0.17 2.08 9.04
C LEU A 48 -0.57 1.38 10.18
N ARG A 49 -1.79 1.84 10.45
CA ARG A 49 -2.67 1.14 11.39
C ARG A 49 -2.99 -0.23 10.80
N ILE A 50 -3.08 -1.24 11.67
CA ILE A 50 -3.32 -2.62 11.24
C ILE A 50 -4.58 -2.75 10.40
N GLY A 51 -5.68 -2.12 10.81
CA GLY A 51 -6.92 -2.18 10.04
C GLY A 51 -6.79 -1.56 8.65
N THR A 52 -6.08 -0.43 8.55
CA THR A 52 -5.82 0.23 7.28
C THR A 52 -4.97 -0.67 6.38
N LEU A 53 -3.90 -1.24 6.95
CA LEU A 53 -3.01 -2.12 6.18
C LEU A 53 -3.75 -3.36 5.67
N LYS A 54 -4.53 -4.01 6.53
CA LYS A 54 -5.31 -5.19 6.12
C LYS A 54 -6.29 -4.86 5.00
N GLY A 55 -6.96 -3.71 5.09
CA GLY A 55 -7.90 -3.30 4.05
C GLY A 55 -7.21 -3.05 2.72
N LEU A 56 -6.06 -2.40 2.74
CA LEU A 56 -5.29 -2.14 1.53
C LEU A 56 -4.78 -3.43 0.90
N LEU A 57 -4.27 -4.36 1.71
CA LEU A 57 -3.82 -5.66 1.21
C LEU A 57 -4.96 -6.43 0.57
N ARG A 58 -6.13 -6.45 1.22
CA ARG A 58 -7.31 -7.12 0.68
C ARG A 58 -7.68 -6.54 -0.68
N ASP A 59 -7.75 -5.22 -0.78
CA ASP A 59 -8.14 -4.55 -2.02
C ASP A 59 -7.09 -4.74 -3.12
N ALA A 60 -5.84 -4.90 -2.75
CA ALA A 60 -4.75 -5.13 -3.69
C ALA A 60 -4.59 -6.61 -4.08
N GLY A 61 -5.36 -7.49 -3.45
CA GLY A 61 -5.21 -8.92 -3.69
C GLY A 61 -3.91 -9.49 -3.14
N LEU A 62 -3.34 -8.87 -2.11
CA LEU A 62 -2.08 -9.28 -1.51
C LEU A 62 -2.31 -9.91 -0.14
N THR A 63 -1.37 -10.74 0.27
CA THR A 63 -1.36 -11.36 1.60
C THR A 63 -0.23 -10.82 2.44
N GLU A 64 -0.22 -11.15 3.72
CA GLU A 64 0.89 -10.77 4.60
C GLU A 64 2.21 -11.38 4.12
N ALA A 65 2.15 -12.57 3.56
CA ALA A 65 3.35 -13.24 3.03
C ALA A 65 3.98 -12.42 1.91
N ASP A 66 3.18 -11.71 1.13
CA ASP A 66 3.70 -10.88 0.04
C ASP A 66 4.55 -9.72 0.55
N LEU A 67 4.29 -9.25 1.78
CA LEU A 67 5.08 -8.18 2.39
C LEU A 67 6.47 -8.65 2.80
N ASP A 68 6.62 -9.93 3.08
CA ASP A 68 7.89 -10.52 3.50
C ASP A 68 8.72 -10.97 2.31
N ALA A 69 8.14 -11.05 1.14
CA ALA A 69 8.87 -11.38 -0.08
C ALA A 69 9.75 -10.19 -0.49
N ALA A 70 11.00 -10.46 -0.75
CA ALA A 70 11.96 -9.43 -1.14
C ALA A 70 11.73 -8.94 -2.56
#